data_69c551a959eba1c29696a2d4244fc530
#
_entry.id   69c551a959eba1c29696a2d4244fc530
#
_cell.length_a   1.000
_cell.length_b   1.000
_cell.length_c   1.000
_cell.angle_alpha   90.00
_cell.angle_beta   90.00
_cell.angle_gamma   90.00
#
_symmetry.space_group_name_H-M   'P 1'
#
loop_
_entity.id
_entity.type
_entity.pdbx_description
1 polymer ?
#
loop_
_entity_poly.entity_id
_entity_poly.type
_entity_poly.pdbx_seq_one_letter_code
_entity_poly.pdbx_strand_id
1 'polypeptide(L)'
;MLIRLRLKNLYSFKDAEFSMIASSSERIHSHHIYPARNRNDVRLNRFSAVYGANAAGKSNLVKALDFAQRLVLRSLPPEEKIPVQRFLLDPECAKKRPARFVIEIKHQGRLYEYGFECDQDRIYREWLYTFTRKTEQLLFERRTDPNDTTEVELKPTTSLPTKDQEFDPKFLEFVAKGTRPNQLYLRECIERNAKTFAAPYNWFRNTLTILNPTSYPQYLELGIQGDEAYRAFLNQILPASDTGISSLRTEKIKWDTREGELAREALREIPDPQTSALICLRIGSDTRFTIINDEQSTLLKLVTTHRDSNNKEVPFEIHQESAGTQQLLDLTPMMYELMVSKEERVFVVDEVGRSLHPHLARHLVELHLDSAHQKQPSQLITTTHETNLLDLDLLRRDEIWFVEKQPEGATDIYSLHDFKPRYDKDVLKDYLQGRYGAIPFLGDFLSLAPKDTNKSRFTPS
;
A
#
# COMPACT_ATOMS: atom_id res chain seq x y z
N MET A 1 3.92 3.26 12.29
CA MET A 1 2.73 2.39 12.27
C MET A 1 1.51 3.23 11.90
N LEU A 2 0.59 2.70 11.07
CA LEU A 2 -0.70 3.32 10.79
C LEU A 2 -1.63 3.15 11.99
N ILE A 3 -2.32 4.23 12.39
CA ILE A 3 -3.34 4.23 13.43
C ILE A 3 -4.72 4.29 12.79
N ARG A 4 -4.93 5.31 11.94
CA ARG A 4 -6.25 5.59 11.34
C ARG A 4 -6.09 6.33 10.01
N LEU A 5 -7.01 6.09 9.10
CA LEU A 5 -7.14 6.79 7.82
C LEU A 5 -8.57 7.31 7.69
N ARG A 6 -8.73 8.60 7.40
CA ARG A 6 -10.03 9.22 7.13
C ARG A 6 -10.01 9.88 5.76
N LEU A 7 -10.99 9.53 4.95
CA LEU A 7 -11.13 9.98 3.55
C LEU A 7 -12.48 10.65 3.36
N LYS A 8 -12.48 11.85 2.76
CA LYS A 8 -13.72 12.51 2.34
C LYS A 8 -13.60 12.98 0.90
N ASN A 9 -14.65 12.76 0.14
CA ASN A 9 -14.73 13.18 -1.26
C ASN A 9 -13.52 12.73 -2.10
N LEU A 10 -13.06 11.50 -1.92
CA LEU A 10 -11.87 10.94 -2.57
C LEU A 10 -12.18 9.57 -3.15
N TYR A 11 -11.93 9.37 -4.46
CA TYR A 11 -12.27 8.15 -5.22
C TYR A 11 -13.75 7.77 -5.08
N SER A 12 -14.06 6.62 -4.49
CA SER A 12 -15.44 6.17 -4.20
C SER A 12 -15.92 6.53 -2.79
N PHE A 13 -15.09 7.20 -1.99
CA PHE A 13 -15.42 7.53 -0.61
C PHE A 13 -16.03 8.91 -0.51
N LYS A 14 -17.29 8.98 -0.05
CA LYS A 14 -17.95 10.23 0.34
C LYS A 14 -17.47 10.67 1.72
N ASP A 15 -17.48 9.75 2.68
CA ASP A 15 -16.91 9.88 4.02
C ASP A 15 -16.58 8.46 4.52
N ALA A 16 -15.33 8.17 4.85
CA ALA A 16 -14.89 6.84 5.26
C ALA A 16 -13.77 6.91 6.29
N GLU A 17 -13.79 5.96 7.21
CA GLU A 17 -12.73 5.78 8.22
C GLU A 17 -12.31 4.32 8.27
N PHE A 18 -10.99 4.10 8.20
CA PHE A 18 -10.34 2.81 8.41
C PHE A 18 -9.39 2.91 9.59
N SER A 19 -9.39 1.92 10.49
CA SER A 19 -8.64 1.99 11.75
C SER A 19 -7.88 0.69 12.03
N MET A 20 -6.63 0.84 12.45
CA MET A 20 -5.78 -0.26 12.97
C MET A 20 -5.80 -0.33 14.49
N ILE A 21 -6.68 0.42 15.17
CA ILE A 21 -6.78 0.41 16.63
C ILE A 21 -7.38 -0.90 17.08
N ALA A 22 -6.63 -1.64 17.93
CA ALA A 22 -7.09 -2.89 18.49
C ALA A 22 -8.20 -2.67 19.54
N SER A 23 -9.32 -3.37 19.37
CA SER A 23 -10.43 -3.33 20.32
C SER A 23 -10.04 -3.95 21.66
N SER A 24 -10.38 -3.27 22.74
CA SER A 24 -10.17 -3.79 24.10
C SER A 24 -11.11 -4.94 24.46
N SER A 25 -12.20 -5.10 23.73
CA SER A 25 -13.17 -6.19 23.96
C SER A 25 -12.76 -7.51 23.28
N GLU A 26 -11.82 -7.45 22.31
CA GLU A 26 -11.25 -8.66 21.69
C GLU A 26 -10.21 -9.31 22.60
N ARG A 27 -10.41 -10.58 22.96
CA ARG A 27 -9.56 -11.31 23.89
C ARG A 27 -8.69 -12.37 23.23
N ILE A 28 -9.08 -12.82 22.02
CA ILE A 28 -8.32 -13.83 21.27
C ILE A 28 -7.12 -13.18 20.55
N HIS A 29 -6.13 -13.96 20.20
CA HIS A 29 -4.97 -13.57 19.41
C HIS A 29 -4.31 -12.26 19.91
N SER A 30 -4.08 -12.17 21.23
CA SER A 30 -3.45 -10.98 21.83
C SER A 30 -2.06 -10.67 21.26
N HIS A 31 -1.42 -11.65 20.66
CA HIS A 31 -0.13 -11.54 19.99
C HIS A 31 -0.20 -10.79 18.64
N HIS A 32 -1.39 -10.63 18.05
CA HIS A 32 -1.58 -9.81 16.85
C HIS A 32 -1.53 -8.30 17.13
N ILE A 33 -1.35 -7.91 18.39
CA ILE A 33 -1.32 -6.51 18.75
C ILE A 33 0.14 -6.03 18.81
N TYR A 34 0.42 -4.92 18.14
CA TYR A 34 1.72 -4.27 18.22
C TYR A 34 2.07 -3.92 19.68
N PRO A 35 3.26 -4.29 20.16
CA PRO A 35 3.62 -4.11 21.55
C PRO A 35 3.51 -2.65 21.99
N ALA A 36 2.72 -2.38 23.02
CA ALA A 36 2.65 -1.07 23.63
C ALA A 36 3.91 -0.81 24.46
N ARG A 37 4.54 0.34 24.29
CA ARG A 37 5.74 0.74 25.07
C ARG A 37 5.40 1.05 26.53
N ASN A 38 4.16 1.46 26.79
CA ASN A 38 3.65 1.74 28.13
C ASN A 38 2.12 1.62 28.16
N ARG A 39 1.53 1.68 29.37
CA ARG A 39 0.07 1.54 29.58
C ARG A 39 -0.76 2.61 28.86
N ASN A 40 -0.14 3.72 28.45
CA ASN A 40 -0.80 4.84 27.80
C ASN A 40 -0.62 4.80 26.27
N ASP A 41 0.05 3.81 25.73
CA ASP A 41 0.26 3.67 24.29
C ASP A 41 -1.00 3.18 23.57
N VAL A 42 -1.14 3.56 22.30
CA VAL A 42 -2.23 3.07 21.45
C VAL A 42 -1.94 1.63 21.08
N ARG A 43 -2.92 0.74 21.31
CA ARG A 43 -2.87 -0.66 20.91
C ARG A 43 -3.25 -0.75 19.43
N LEU A 44 -2.40 -1.29 18.61
CA LEU A 44 -2.58 -1.36 17.17
C LEU A 44 -2.55 -2.81 16.69
N ASN A 45 -3.46 -3.18 15.81
CA ASN A 45 -3.42 -4.44 15.11
C ASN A 45 -2.20 -4.49 14.19
N ARG A 46 -1.58 -5.65 14.09
CA ARG A 46 -0.45 -5.89 13.17
C ARG A 46 -0.93 -6.27 11.77
N PHE A 47 -2.15 -6.74 11.66
CA PHE A 47 -2.75 -7.20 10.42
C PHE A 47 -4.14 -6.60 10.23
N SER A 48 -4.53 -6.45 8.97
CA SER A 48 -5.91 -6.18 8.59
C SER A 48 -6.19 -6.69 7.18
N ALA A 49 -7.31 -7.39 7.01
CA ALA A 49 -7.83 -7.84 5.73
C ALA A 49 -9.13 -7.10 5.38
N VAL A 50 -9.17 -6.51 4.17
CA VAL A 50 -10.31 -5.74 3.67
C VAL A 50 -11.02 -6.54 2.57
N TYR A 51 -12.25 -6.96 2.86
CA TYR A 51 -13.12 -7.75 1.97
C TYR A 51 -14.17 -6.88 1.30
N GLY A 52 -14.73 -7.39 0.22
CA GLY A 52 -15.86 -6.75 -0.47
C GLY A 52 -16.04 -7.28 -1.88
N ALA A 53 -17.18 -7.02 -2.46
CA ALA A 53 -17.47 -7.36 -3.85
C ALA A 53 -16.52 -6.68 -4.85
N ASN A 54 -16.52 -7.14 -6.10
CA ASN A 54 -15.84 -6.43 -7.17
C ASN A 54 -16.41 -5.00 -7.31
N ALA A 55 -15.53 -4.03 -7.53
CA ALA A 55 -15.88 -2.61 -7.63
C ALA A 55 -16.49 -1.99 -6.35
N ALA A 56 -16.47 -2.67 -5.20
CA ALA A 56 -16.95 -2.11 -3.92
C ALA A 56 -16.07 -0.97 -3.38
N GLY A 57 -14.80 -0.88 -3.81
CA GLY A 57 -13.88 0.19 -3.40
C GLY A 57 -12.63 -0.27 -2.67
N LYS A 58 -12.34 -1.58 -2.58
CA LYS A 58 -11.12 -2.12 -1.94
C LYS A 58 -9.85 -1.45 -2.45
N SER A 59 -9.61 -1.52 -3.76
CA SER A 59 -8.43 -0.90 -4.38
C SER A 59 -8.41 0.62 -4.27
N ASN A 60 -9.56 1.28 -4.08
CA ASN A 60 -9.62 2.73 -3.88
C ASN A 60 -9.04 3.14 -2.51
N LEU A 61 -9.12 2.28 -1.50
CA LEU A 61 -8.45 2.49 -0.21
C LEU A 61 -6.92 2.52 -0.38
N VAL A 62 -6.39 1.54 -1.13
CA VAL A 62 -4.96 1.46 -1.45
C VAL A 62 -4.52 2.65 -2.31
N LYS A 63 -5.30 2.99 -3.34
CA LYS A 63 -5.04 4.16 -4.21
C LYS A 63 -5.05 5.48 -3.44
N ALA A 64 -5.89 5.62 -2.41
CA ALA A 64 -5.91 6.83 -1.59
C ALA A 64 -4.59 7.00 -0.80
N LEU A 65 -4.05 5.91 -0.26
CA LEU A 65 -2.74 5.93 0.42
C LEU A 65 -1.60 6.19 -0.57
N ASP A 66 -1.62 5.54 -1.75
CA ASP A 66 -0.62 5.72 -2.81
C ASP A 66 -0.63 7.18 -3.34
N PHE A 67 -1.81 7.75 -3.58
CA PHE A 67 -1.96 9.15 -3.96
C PHE A 67 -1.33 10.09 -2.92
N ALA A 68 -1.65 9.91 -1.64
CA ALA A 68 -1.11 10.75 -0.58
C ALA A 68 0.41 10.57 -0.44
N GLN A 69 0.91 9.34 -0.51
CA GLN A 69 2.35 9.07 -0.46
C GLN A 69 3.09 9.76 -1.63
N ARG A 70 2.58 9.62 -2.85
CA ARG A 70 3.18 10.27 -4.02
C ARG A 70 3.18 11.79 -3.90
N LEU A 71 2.07 12.39 -3.44
CA LEU A 71 1.97 13.83 -3.28
C LEU A 71 2.92 14.36 -2.19
N VAL A 72 3.14 13.60 -1.11
CA VAL A 72 4.11 13.94 -0.07
C VAL A 72 5.55 13.79 -0.54
N LEU A 73 5.84 12.76 -1.36
CA LEU A 73 7.22 12.42 -1.72
C LEU A 73 7.69 13.07 -3.04
N ARG A 74 6.78 13.55 -3.88
CA ARG A 74 7.09 14.13 -5.18
C ARG A 74 6.60 15.57 -5.28
N SER A 75 7.46 16.47 -5.74
CA SER A 75 7.06 17.81 -6.14
C SER A 75 6.45 17.77 -7.53
N LEU A 76 5.30 18.40 -7.70
CA LEU A 76 4.69 18.58 -9.00
C LEU A 76 5.30 19.82 -9.69
N PRO A 77 5.53 19.81 -11.02
CA PRO A 77 5.82 21.00 -11.78
C PRO A 77 4.76 22.09 -11.58
N PRO A 78 5.08 23.38 -11.73
CA PRO A 78 4.14 24.48 -11.52
C PRO A 78 2.84 24.35 -12.33
N GLU A 79 2.94 23.88 -13.56
CA GLU A 79 1.82 23.74 -14.49
C GLU A 79 1.06 22.42 -14.37
N GLU A 80 1.58 21.48 -13.58
CA GLU A 80 0.98 20.15 -13.42
C GLU A 80 -0.16 20.21 -12.40
N LYS A 81 -1.30 19.62 -12.77
CA LYS A 81 -2.44 19.50 -11.87
C LYS A 81 -2.22 18.38 -10.85
N ILE A 82 -2.75 18.57 -9.65
CA ILE A 82 -2.80 17.52 -8.63
C ILE A 82 -3.67 16.37 -9.16
N PRO A 83 -3.16 15.12 -9.24
CA PRO A 83 -3.90 13.99 -9.83
C PRO A 83 -4.96 13.43 -8.90
N VAL A 84 -5.72 14.30 -8.21
CA VAL A 84 -6.76 13.91 -7.28
C VAL A 84 -8.03 13.51 -8.04
N GLN A 85 -8.63 12.40 -7.64
CA GLN A 85 -9.92 11.92 -8.16
C GLN A 85 -10.98 12.07 -7.08
N ARG A 86 -11.82 13.09 -7.19
CA ARG A 86 -12.94 13.32 -6.27
C ARG A 86 -14.07 12.32 -6.51
N PHE A 87 -14.95 12.16 -5.52
CA PHE A 87 -16.13 11.33 -5.64
C PHE A 87 -17.12 11.97 -6.64
N LEU A 88 -17.33 11.31 -7.79
CA LEU A 88 -18.05 11.89 -8.93
C LEU A 88 -19.56 11.70 -8.88
N LEU A 89 -20.08 10.74 -8.11
CA LEU A 89 -21.49 10.37 -8.10
C LEU A 89 -22.37 11.28 -7.21
N ASP A 90 -21.75 12.22 -6.51
CA ASP A 90 -22.45 13.32 -5.83
C ASP A 90 -22.00 14.64 -6.45
N PRO A 91 -22.88 15.35 -7.20
CA PRO A 91 -22.52 16.59 -7.90
C PRO A 91 -22.01 17.72 -6.98
N GLU A 92 -22.49 17.79 -5.75
CA GLU A 92 -22.01 18.75 -4.75
C GLU A 92 -20.59 18.41 -4.29
N CYS A 93 -20.30 17.14 -4.03
CA CYS A 93 -18.96 16.66 -3.72
C CYS A 93 -18.01 16.85 -4.91
N ALA A 94 -18.45 16.47 -6.12
CA ALA A 94 -17.62 16.53 -7.32
C ALA A 94 -17.18 17.95 -7.71
N LYS A 95 -18.04 18.95 -7.51
CA LYS A 95 -17.82 20.33 -8.01
C LYS A 95 -17.41 21.33 -6.94
N LYS A 96 -17.96 21.23 -5.73
CA LYS A 96 -17.86 22.31 -4.74
C LYS A 96 -16.98 21.98 -3.54
N ARG A 97 -16.69 20.70 -3.26
CA ARG A 97 -15.93 20.32 -2.08
C ARG A 97 -14.56 19.79 -2.46
N PRO A 98 -13.50 20.20 -1.75
CA PRO A 98 -12.19 19.58 -1.93
C PRO A 98 -12.21 18.11 -1.47
N ALA A 99 -11.30 17.32 -2.01
CA ALA A 99 -10.97 16.03 -1.43
C ALA A 99 -10.20 16.25 -0.12
N ARG A 100 -10.48 15.42 0.89
CA ARG A 100 -9.79 15.46 2.19
C ARG A 100 -9.17 14.12 2.50
N PHE A 101 -7.92 14.16 2.86
CA PHE A 101 -7.12 13.04 3.34
C PHE A 101 -6.59 13.34 4.73
N VAL A 102 -6.79 12.44 5.68
CA VAL A 102 -6.24 12.55 7.04
C VAL A 102 -5.68 11.21 7.46
N ILE A 103 -4.48 11.20 7.96
CA ILE A 103 -3.81 10.02 8.46
C ILE A 103 -3.28 10.23 9.86
N GLU A 104 -3.58 9.30 10.76
CA GLU A 104 -2.97 9.23 12.07
C GLU A 104 -1.90 8.13 12.06
N ILE A 105 -0.71 8.47 12.51
CA ILE A 105 0.44 7.58 12.50
C ILE A 105 1.17 7.57 13.84
N LYS A 106 1.80 6.44 14.14
CA LYS A 106 2.80 6.33 15.18
C LYS A 106 4.16 6.12 14.53
N HIS A 107 5.09 7.04 14.76
CA HIS A 107 6.43 6.97 14.21
C HIS A 107 7.47 7.33 15.26
N GLN A 108 8.48 6.49 15.43
CA GLN A 108 9.54 6.67 16.45
C GLN A 108 8.99 6.93 17.85
N GLY A 109 7.86 6.28 18.19
CA GLY A 109 7.20 6.38 19.50
C GLY A 109 6.34 7.62 19.74
N ARG A 110 6.14 8.46 18.72
CA ARG A 110 5.25 9.63 18.76
C ARG A 110 4.04 9.42 17.89
N LEU A 111 2.97 10.12 18.23
CA LEU A 111 1.71 10.09 17.51
C LEU A 111 1.57 11.39 16.73
N TYR A 112 1.21 11.28 15.46
CA TYR A 112 0.98 12.40 14.55
C TYR A 112 -0.35 12.23 13.85
N GLU A 113 -1.07 13.34 13.65
CA GLU A 113 -2.11 13.47 12.65
C GLU A 113 -1.60 14.39 11.55
N TYR A 114 -1.59 13.91 10.33
CA TYR A 114 -1.27 14.69 9.15
C TYR A 114 -2.46 14.68 8.20
N GLY A 115 -2.80 15.83 7.65
CA GLY A 115 -3.91 15.92 6.72
C GLY A 115 -3.79 17.06 5.74
N PHE A 116 -4.53 16.95 4.64
CA PHE A 116 -4.67 18.01 3.66
C PHE A 116 -6.03 17.96 2.95
N GLU A 117 -6.42 19.10 2.40
CA GLU A 117 -7.60 19.28 1.56
C GLU A 117 -7.16 19.88 0.23
N CYS A 118 -7.53 19.24 -0.89
CA CYS A 118 -7.11 19.65 -2.22
C CYS A 118 -8.18 19.42 -3.29
N ASP A 119 -8.02 20.13 -4.40
CA ASP A 119 -8.59 19.75 -5.69
C ASP A 119 -7.47 19.59 -6.72
N GLN A 120 -7.82 19.64 -8.00
CA GLN A 120 -6.82 19.50 -9.08
C GLN A 120 -5.87 20.68 -9.20
N ASP A 121 -6.24 21.85 -8.71
CA ASP A 121 -5.52 23.10 -8.93
C ASP A 121 -4.70 23.50 -7.70
N ARG A 122 -5.18 23.18 -6.48
CA ARG A 122 -4.50 23.65 -5.25
C ARG A 122 -4.75 22.79 -4.02
N ILE A 123 -3.84 22.97 -3.03
CA ILE A 123 -3.99 22.56 -1.64
C ILE A 123 -4.64 23.71 -0.87
N TYR A 124 -5.89 23.55 -0.42
CA TYR A 124 -6.61 24.58 0.34
C TYR A 124 -6.17 24.65 1.78
N ARG A 125 -5.90 23.48 2.38
CA ARG A 125 -5.50 23.35 3.77
C ARG A 125 -4.56 22.18 3.92
N GLU A 126 -3.54 22.34 4.76
CA GLU A 126 -2.62 21.29 5.15
C GLU A 126 -2.26 21.48 6.62
N TRP A 127 -2.25 20.42 7.39
CA TRP A 127 -1.97 20.51 8.83
C TRP A 127 -1.19 19.31 9.34
N LEU A 128 -0.48 19.56 10.44
CA LEU A 128 0.23 18.55 11.20
C LEU A 128 0.03 18.79 12.68
N TYR A 129 -0.46 17.77 13.36
CA TYR A 129 -0.56 17.72 14.82
C TYR A 129 0.34 16.62 15.38
N THR A 130 0.82 16.84 16.60
CA THR A 130 1.31 15.75 17.47
C THR A 130 0.39 15.61 18.65
N PHE A 131 0.19 14.41 19.13
CA PHE A 131 -0.72 14.19 20.23
C PHE A 131 -0.21 13.15 21.23
N THR A 132 -0.70 13.29 22.45
CA THR A 132 -0.63 12.32 23.52
C THR A 132 -2.07 11.99 23.92
N ARG A 133 -2.28 11.05 24.82
CA ARG A 133 -3.65 10.81 25.32
C ARG A 133 -4.32 12.02 25.98
N LYS A 134 -3.55 13.02 26.42
CA LYS A 134 -4.05 14.17 27.19
C LYS A 134 -3.98 15.49 26.44
N THR A 135 -3.13 15.58 25.45
CA THR A 135 -2.84 16.86 24.77
C THR A 135 -2.73 16.63 23.27
N GLU A 136 -3.35 17.50 22.54
CA GLU A 136 -3.17 17.68 21.09
C GLU A 136 -2.43 19.01 20.88
N GLN A 137 -1.42 19.00 20.03
CA GLN A 137 -0.61 20.17 19.76
C GLN A 137 -0.46 20.35 18.25
N LEU A 138 -0.92 21.48 17.74
CA LEU A 138 -0.66 21.92 16.39
C LEU A 138 0.84 22.15 16.20
N LEU A 139 1.43 21.60 15.16
CA LEU A 139 2.80 21.89 14.73
C LEU A 139 2.78 22.93 13.62
N PHE A 140 1.94 22.74 12.62
CA PHE A 140 1.61 23.74 11.63
C PHE A 140 0.20 23.55 11.06
N GLU A 141 -0.38 24.65 10.63
CA GLU A 141 -1.53 24.67 9.72
C GLU A 141 -1.29 25.70 8.63
N ARG A 142 -1.28 25.24 7.38
CA ARG A 142 -1.21 26.07 6.20
C ARG A 142 -2.58 26.19 5.56
N ARG A 143 -2.93 27.40 5.14
CA ARG A 143 -4.14 27.69 4.36
C ARG A 143 -3.76 28.48 3.12
N THR A 144 -4.36 28.13 1.97
CA THR A 144 -4.20 28.86 0.71
C THR A 144 -5.58 29.36 0.28
N ASP A 145 -5.69 30.66 0.13
CA ASP A 145 -6.93 31.31 -0.27
C ASP A 145 -7.17 31.19 -1.81
N PRO A 146 -8.36 31.59 -2.31
CA PRO A 146 -8.66 31.57 -3.75
C PRO A 146 -7.72 32.45 -4.61
N ASN A 147 -7.01 33.42 -4.03
CA ASN A 147 -6.07 34.31 -4.72
C ASN A 147 -4.61 33.78 -4.61
N ASP A 148 -4.44 32.51 -4.22
CA ASP A 148 -3.15 31.84 -4.04
C ASP A 148 -2.26 32.45 -2.93
N THR A 149 -2.85 33.26 -2.04
CA THR A 149 -2.15 33.75 -0.87
C THR A 149 -2.08 32.65 0.18
N THR A 150 -0.86 32.35 0.61
CA THR A 150 -0.61 31.29 1.60
C THR A 150 -0.27 31.90 2.97
N GLU A 151 -1.01 31.46 3.96
CA GLU A 151 -0.75 31.73 5.37
C GLU A 151 -0.40 30.44 6.11
N VAL A 152 0.51 30.53 7.08
CA VAL A 152 0.86 29.41 7.95
C VAL A 152 0.77 29.81 9.41
N GLU A 153 0.06 29.02 10.19
CA GLU A 153 0.10 29.07 11.65
C GLU A 153 1.12 28.05 12.15
N LEU A 154 2.13 28.54 12.88
CA LEU A 154 3.19 27.70 13.45
C LEU A 154 3.12 27.79 14.97
N LYS A 155 3.16 26.65 15.65
CA LYS A 155 3.24 26.64 17.12
C LYS A 155 4.55 26.01 17.56
N PRO A 156 5.42 26.79 18.25
CA PRO A 156 6.63 26.25 18.82
C PRO A 156 6.30 25.12 19.79
N THR A 157 6.99 24.01 19.67
CA THR A 157 6.81 22.90 20.59
C THR A 157 8.14 22.47 21.18
N THR A 158 8.18 22.34 22.49
CA THR A 158 9.28 21.69 23.22
C THR A 158 9.29 20.19 23.03
N SER A 159 8.28 19.66 22.35
CA SER A 159 8.06 18.23 22.14
C SER A 159 8.72 17.66 20.87
N LEU A 160 9.35 18.48 20.03
CA LEU A 160 10.09 17.98 18.85
C LEU A 160 11.41 17.31 19.28
N PRO A 161 11.78 16.16 18.72
CA PRO A 161 12.76 15.24 19.32
C PRO A 161 14.20 15.47 18.96
N THR A 162 14.68 16.68 18.72
CA THR A 162 16.11 16.80 18.40
C THR A 162 16.75 17.95 19.08
N LYS A 163 17.84 17.66 19.80
CA LYS A 163 18.77 18.64 20.32
C LYS A 163 19.43 19.49 19.21
N ASP A 164 19.28 19.07 17.95
CA ASP A 164 19.95 19.63 16.77
C ASP A 164 19.02 20.27 15.73
N GLN A 165 17.71 20.35 15.98
CA GLN A 165 16.76 20.99 15.06
C GLN A 165 16.30 22.33 15.64
N GLU A 166 16.94 23.37 15.18
CA GLU A 166 16.55 24.73 15.46
C GLU A 166 15.19 25.01 14.82
N PHE A 167 14.15 25.24 15.68
CA PHE A 167 12.86 25.72 15.21
C PHE A 167 13.01 27.19 14.88
N ASP A 168 13.10 27.52 13.57
CA ASP A 168 13.12 28.92 13.10
C ASP A 168 11.76 29.27 12.48
N PRO A 169 10.87 29.96 13.23
CA PRO A 169 9.55 30.32 12.71
C PRO A 169 9.62 31.24 11.50
N LYS A 170 10.59 32.16 11.45
CA LYS A 170 10.72 33.09 10.30
C LYS A 170 11.10 32.38 9.03
N PHE A 171 12.02 31.41 9.12
CA PHE A 171 12.38 30.58 7.99
C PHE A 171 11.20 29.72 7.53
N LEU A 172 10.48 29.11 8.45
CA LEU A 172 9.31 28.29 8.13
C LEU A 172 8.15 29.12 7.51
N GLU A 173 7.92 30.35 7.97
CA GLU A 173 6.99 31.29 7.35
C GLU A 173 7.43 31.71 5.94
N PHE A 174 8.72 31.92 5.74
CA PHE A 174 9.29 32.22 4.43
C PHE A 174 9.08 31.04 3.45
N VAL A 175 9.34 29.80 3.91
CA VAL A 175 9.09 28.59 3.14
C VAL A 175 7.61 28.48 2.79
N ALA A 176 6.69 28.74 3.71
CA ALA A 176 5.25 28.69 3.45
C ALA A 176 4.81 29.69 2.37
N LYS A 177 5.31 30.94 2.43
CA LYS A 177 5.03 31.95 1.41
C LYS A 177 5.57 31.59 0.01
N GLY A 178 6.65 30.81 -0.04
CA GLY A 178 7.24 30.29 -1.27
C GLY A 178 6.62 29.00 -1.76
N THR A 179 5.75 28.35 -0.98
CA THR A 179 5.14 27.08 -1.34
C THR A 179 4.05 27.29 -2.39
N ARG A 180 4.19 26.62 -3.51
CA ARG A 180 3.22 26.71 -4.61
C ARG A 180 1.84 26.16 -4.23
N PRO A 181 0.74 26.64 -4.86
CA PRO A 181 -0.60 26.16 -4.56
C PRO A 181 -0.76 24.64 -4.74
N ASN A 182 -0.11 24.06 -5.75
CA ASN A 182 -0.18 22.63 -6.06
C ASN A 182 0.82 21.75 -5.31
N GLN A 183 1.53 22.31 -4.31
CA GLN A 183 2.56 21.59 -3.54
C GLN A 183 2.23 21.55 -2.05
N LEU A 184 2.55 20.43 -1.39
CA LEU A 184 2.44 20.29 0.05
C LEU A 184 3.58 21.05 0.77
N TYR A 185 3.24 21.77 1.82
CA TYR A 185 4.18 22.51 2.66
C TYR A 185 5.17 21.58 3.37
N LEU A 186 4.69 20.41 3.83
CA LEU A 186 5.56 19.38 4.40
C LEU A 186 6.69 19.02 3.43
N ARG A 187 6.37 18.83 2.16
CA ARG A 187 7.36 18.53 1.12
C ARG A 187 8.32 19.69 0.89
N GLU A 188 7.81 20.91 0.77
CA GLU A 188 8.63 22.11 0.55
C GLU A 188 9.61 22.34 1.71
N CYS A 189 9.18 22.11 2.96
CA CYS A 189 10.06 22.18 4.13
C CYS A 189 11.27 21.24 3.97
N ILE A 190 11.04 20.00 3.54
CA ILE A 190 12.12 19.02 3.36
C ILE A 190 13.06 19.42 2.20
N GLU A 191 12.53 19.91 1.08
CA GLU A 191 13.34 20.38 -0.04
C GLU A 191 14.23 21.57 0.31
N ARG A 192 13.76 22.42 1.22
CA ARG A 192 14.52 23.56 1.76
C ARG A 192 15.38 23.21 2.97
N ASN A 193 15.60 21.92 3.25
CA ASN A 193 16.36 21.44 4.40
C ASN A 193 15.79 21.84 5.77
N ALA A 194 14.52 22.24 5.86
CA ALA A 194 13.82 22.45 7.11
C ALA A 194 13.40 21.10 7.69
N LYS A 195 14.23 20.50 8.52
CA LYS A 195 14.03 19.14 9.08
C LYS A 195 13.00 19.07 10.21
N THR A 196 12.43 20.20 10.60
CA THR A 196 11.49 20.32 11.74
C THR A 196 10.34 19.30 11.65
N PHE A 197 9.83 19.04 10.45
CA PHE A 197 8.71 18.14 10.21
C PHE A 197 9.14 16.84 9.51
N ALA A 198 10.42 16.46 9.61
CA ALA A 198 10.93 15.29 8.90
C ALA A 198 10.31 13.96 9.34
N ALA A 199 9.84 13.83 10.59
CA ALA A 199 9.30 12.57 11.11
C ALA A 199 8.09 12.04 10.31
N PRO A 200 6.99 12.81 10.08
CA PRO A 200 5.89 12.34 9.25
C PRO A 200 6.30 12.13 7.79
N TYR A 201 7.15 12.97 7.21
CA TYR A 201 7.69 12.75 5.88
C TYR A 201 8.46 11.42 5.77
N ASN A 202 9.32 11.12 6.75
CA ASN A 202 10.09 9.88 6.79
C ASN A 202 9.19 8.64 6.97
N TRP A 203 8.06 8.79 7.64
CA TRP A 203 7.09 7.71 7.70
C TRP A 203 6.56 7.35 6.30
N PHE A 204 6.14 8.33 5.50
CA PHE A 204 5.73 8.09 4.12
C PHE A 204 6.87 7.53 3.26
N ARG A 205 8.10 8.00 3.46
CA ARG A 205 9.25 7.61 2.63
C ARG A 205 9.81 6.24 2.98
N ASN A 206 9.96 5.93 4.28
CA ASN A 206 10.76 4.81 4.74
C ASN A 206 9.93 3.71 5.43
N THR A 207 8.74 4.06 5.94
CA THR A 207 7.92 3.12 6.71
C THR A 207 6.78 2.53 5.88
N LEU A 208 6.12 3.35 5.05
CA LEU A 208 4.98 2.93 4.23
C LEU A 208 5.47 2.36 2.90
N THR A 209 5.10 1.11 2.61
CA THR A 209 5.32 0.46 1.32
C THR A 209 3.98 -0.01 0.77
N ILE A 210 3.64 0.41 -0.46
CA ILE A 210 2.40 0.06 -1.12
C ILE A 210 2.70 -0.85 -2.31
N LEU A 211 2.11 -2.04 -2.31
CA LEU A 211 2.23 -3.04 -3.36
C LEU A 211 0.88 -3.15 -4.09
N ASN A 212 0.82 -2.58 -5.28
CA ASN A 212 -0.31 -2.73 -6.20
C ASN A 212 -0.08 -3.95 -7.11
N PRO A 213 -1.11 -4.53 -7.73
CA PRO A 213 -0.98 -5.68 -8.62
C PRO A 213 -0.02 -5.48 -9.82
N THR A 214 0.30 -4.22 -10.11
CA THR A 214 1.25 -3.81 -11.17
C THR A 214 2.57 -3.28 -10.62
N SER A 215 2.73 -3.23 -9.30
CA SER A 215 3.97 -2.79 -8.66
C SER A 215 4.99 -3.91 -8.70
N TYR A 216 6.23 -3.55 -9.00
CA TYR A 216 7.37 -4.46 -8.91
C TYR A 216 8.20 -4.08 -7.68
N PRO A 217 8.48 -5.05 -6.79
CA PRO A 217 9.37 -4.80 -5.69
C PRO A 217 10.77 -4.52 -6.23
N GLN A 218 11.23 -3.29 -6.02
CA GLN A 218 12.55 -2.84 -6.49
C GLN A 218 13.72 -3.54 -5.77
N TYR A 219 13.42 -4.27 -4.71
CA TYR A 219 14.44 -4.87 -3.84
C TYR A 219 14.81 -6.31 -4.20
N LEU A 220 14.02 -7.02 -5.02
CA LEU A 220 14.23 -8.45 -5.29
C LEU A 220 15.61 -8.73 -5.90
N GLU A 221 15.92 -8.08 -7.00
CA GLU A 221 17.18 -8.30 -7.73
C GLU A 221 18.39 -7.78 -6.96
N LEU A 222 18.27 -6.63 -6.31
CA LEU A 222 19.32 -6.07 -5.45
C LEU A 222 19.60 -6.96 -4.24
N GLY A 223 18.53 -7.41 -3.58
CA GLY A 223 18.63 -8.31 -2.43
C GLY A 223 19.33 -9.62 -2.80
N ILE A 224 19.02 -10.18 -3.97
CA ILE A 224 19.68 -11.38 -4.47
C ILE A 224 21.19 -11.14 -4.67
N GLN A 225 21.61 -9.96 -5.09
CA GLN A 225 23.03 -9.66 -5.30
C GLN A 225 23.77 -9.33 -4.00
N GLY A 226 23.18 -8.51 -3.16
CA GLY A 226 23.85 -7.86 -2.04
C GLY A 226 23.62 -8.48 -0.66
N ASP A 227 22.55 -9.27 -0.49
CA ASP A 227 22.11 -9.80 0.82
C ASP A 227 22.15 -11.32 0.85
N GLU A 228 23.11 -11.89 1.55
CA GLU A 228 23.27 -13.35 1.69
C GLU A 228 22.13 -13.96 2.52
N ALA A 229 21.62 -13.24 3.54
CA ALA A 229 20.52 -13.72 4.36
C ALA A 229 19.21 -13.74 3.56
N TYR A 230 19.01 -12.77 2.67
CA TYR A 230 17.86 -12.79 1.76
C TYR A 230 17.94 -13.94 0.75
N ARG A 231 19.12 -14.21 0.19
CA ARG A 231 19.33 -15.41 -0.67
C ARG A 231 19.02 -16.71 0.08
N ALA A 232 19.49 -16.82 1.33
CA ALA A 232 19.20 -17.98 2.16
C ALA A 232 17.71 -18.14 2.42
N PHE A 233 16.99 -17.03 2.67
CA PHE A 233 15.54 -17.01 2.81
C PHE A 233 14.83 -17.49 1.53
N LEU A 234 15.24 -16.98 0.35
CA LEU A 234 14.67 -17.40 -0.94
C LEU A 234 14.86 -18.89 -1.20
N ASN A 235 16.06 -19.42 -0.90
CA ASN A 235 16.36 -20.83 -1.04
C ASN A 235 15.56 -21.75 -0.11
N GLN A 236 14.95 -21.20 0.94
CA GLN A 236 14.03 -21.92 1.83
C GLN A 236 12.58 -21.78 1.41
N ILE A 237 12.12 -20.55 1.12
CA ILE A 237 10.72 -20.27 0.87
C ILE A 237 10.23 -20.81 -0.49
N LEU A 238 11.05 -20.74 -1.54
CA LEU A 238 10.64 -21.16 -2.89
C LEU A 238 10.39 -22.66 -2.98
N PRO A 239 11.28 -23.55 -2.51
CA PRO A 239 10.97 -24.99 -2.46
C PRO A 239 9.81 -25.33 -1.53
N ALA A 240 9.70 -24.64 -0.36
CA ALA A 240 8.61 -24.86 0.60
C ALA A 240 7.23 -24.46 0.05
N SER A 241 7.20 -23.61 -0.99
CA SER A 241 5.97 -23.14 -1.65
C SER A 241 5.59 -24.00 -2.87
N ASP A 242 6.19 -25.17 -3.05
CA ASP A 242 5.92 -26.11 -4.16
C ASP A 242 6.01 -25.47 -5.55
N THR A 243 6.97 -24.56 -5.73
CA THR A 243 7.17 -23.85 -7.01
C THR A 243 7.97 -24.67 -8.03
N GLY A 244 8.67 -25.71 -7.59
CA GLY A 244 9.64 -26.45 -8.40
C GLY A 244 10.95 -25.69 -8.64
N ILE A 245 11.07 -24.43 -8.17
CA ILE A 245 12.29 -23.63 -8.31
C ILE A 245 13.35 -24.16 -7.34
N SER A 246 14.51 -24.51 -7.88
CA SER A 246 15.66 -24.95 -7.08
C SER A 246 16.55 -23.79 -6.65
N SER A 247 16.64 -22.73 -7.45
CA SER A 247 17.39 -21.52 -7.11
C SER A 247 16.92 -20.32 -7.92
N LEU A 248 17.25 -19.13 -7.43
CA LEU A 248 16.97 -17.85 -8.07
C LEU A 248 18.28 -17.06 -8.17
N ARG A 249 18.57 -16.51 -9.33
CA ARG A 249 19.79 -15.74 -9.58
C ARG A 249 19.52 -14.56 -10.50
N THR A 250 20.45 -13.61 -10.51
CA THR A 250 20.47 -12.52 -11.47
C THR A 250 21.60 -12.74 -12.48
N GLU A 251 21.32 -12.45 -13.74
CA GLU A 251 22.31 -12.47 -14.81
C GLU A 251 22.58 -11.04 -15.30
N LYS A 252 23.86 -10.70 -15.51
CA LYS A 252 24.23 -9.42 -16.10
C LYS A 252 24.04 -9.48 -17.60
N ILE A 253 23.25 -8.58 -18.14
CA ILE A 253 22.99 -8.45 -19.57
C ILE A 253 23.85 -7.33 -20.14
N LYS A 254 24.47 -7.60 -21.29
CA LYS A 254 25.24 -6.58 -22.01
C LYS A 254 24.32 -5.66 -22.80
N TRP A 255 24.64 -4.38 -22.80
CA TRP A 255 23.85 -3.34 -23.49
C TRP A 255 23.87 -3.44 -25.03
N ASP A 256 24.82 -4.17 -25.62
CA ASP A 256 24.97 -4.43 -27.05
C ASP A 256 24.18 -5.66 -27.54
N THR A 257 23.39 -6.28 -26.67
CA THR A 257 22.47 -7.36 -27.00
C THR A 257 21.08 -6.83 -27.35
N ARG A 258 20.26 -7.67 -28.01
CA ARG A 258 18.85 -7.36 -28.29
C ARG A 258 18.07 -6.99 -27.02
N GLU A 259 18.32 -7.69 -25.91
CA GLU A 259 17.70 -7.41 -24.61
C GLU A 259 18.15 -6.06 -24.05
N GLY A 260 19.43 -5.71 -24.21
CA GLY A 260 19.97 -4.40 -23.84
C GLY A 260 19.38 -3.26 -24.68
N GLU A 261 19.11 -3.49 -25.97
CA GLU A 261 18.42 -2.52 -26.83
C GLU A 261 16.99 -2.26 -26.38
N LEU A 262 16.23 -3.33 -26.08
CA LEU A 262 14.86 -3.22 -25.55
C LEU A 262 14.82 -2.47 -24.21
N ALA A 263 15.77 -2.76 -23.30
CA ALA A 263 15.89 -2.06 -22.03
C ALA A 263 16.20 -0.55 -22.26
N ARG A 264 17.03 -0.22 -23.24
CA ARG A 264 17.37 1.16 -23.59
C ARG A 264 16.18 1.91 -24.19
N GLU A 265 15.36 1.26 -25.01
CA GLU A 265 14.12 1.84 -25.52
C GLU A 265 13.13 2.15 -24.39
N ALA A 266 12.91 1.19 -23.49
CA ALA A 266 12.01 1.39 -22.36
C ALA A 266 12.50 2.48 -21.38
N LEU A 267 13.81 2.67 -21.24
CA LEU A 267 14.38 3.77 -20.45
C LEU A 267 14.01 5.16 -21.00
N ARG A 268 13.84 5.30 -22.32
CA ARG A 268 13.50 6.59 -22.93
C ARG A 268 12.11 7.08 -22.57
N GLU A 269 11.22 6.16 -22.18
CA GLU A 269 9.86 6.48 -21.75
C GLU A 269 9.77 6.93 -20.27
N ILE A 270 10.87 6.77 -19.52
CA ILE A 270 10.91 7.14 -18.10
C ILE A 270 11.39 8.60 -17.98
N PRO A 271 10.60 9.49 -17.37
CA PRO A 271 11.04 10.83 -17.06
C PRO A 271 12.25 10.79 -16.10
N ASP A 272 13.35 11.40 -16.51
CA ASP A 272 14.56 11.58 -15.70
C ASP A 272 15.13 10.30 -15.07
N PRO A 273 15.51 9.29 -15.87
CA PRO A 273 15.98 8.00 -15.37
C PRO A 273 17.30 8.12 -14.57
N GLN A 274 18.05 9.21 -14.70
CA GLN A 274 19.34 9.40 -14.04
C GLN A 274 19.20 9.76 -12.55
N THR A 275 18.05 10.22 -12.10
CA THR A 275 17.81 10.58 -10.69
C THR A 275 17.54 9.37 -9.80
N SER A 276 17.21 8.23 -10.38
CA SER A 276 16.92 7.00 -9.64
C SER A 276 18.14 6.08 -9.61
N ALA A 277 18.62 5.71 -8.43
CA ALA A 277 19.71 4.75 -8.27
C ALA A 277 19.35 3.35 -8.80
N LEU A 278 18.05 3.06 -8.93
CA LEU A 278 17.51 1.79 -9.38
C LEU A 278 16.28 2.00 -10.25
N ILE A 279 16.22 1.31 -11.38
CA ILE A 279 15.08 1.32 -12.28
C ILE A 279 14.69 -0.12 -12.58
N CYS A 280 13.45 -0.49 -12.26
CA CYS A 280 12.87 -1.76 -12.67
C CYS A 280 12.01 -1.56 -13.92
N LEU A 281 12.32 -2.30 -14.97
CA LEU A 281 11.62 -2.27 -16.26
C LEU A 281 10.91 -3.60 -16.50
N ARG A 282 9.70 -3.53 -17.01
CA ARG A 282 9.04 -4.67 -17.64
C ARG A 282 8.86 -4.36 -19.11
N ILE A 283 9.38 -5.23 -19.96
CA ILE A 283 9.31 -5.06 -21.40
C ILE A 283 8.35 -6.12 -21.96
N GLY A 284 7.24 -5.64 -22.56
CA GLY A 284 6.16 -6.52 -22.99
C GLY A 284 5.46 -7.18 -21.79
N SER A 285 4.89 -8.37 -22.00
CA SER A 285 4.29 -9.18 -20.93
C SER A 285 5.34 -9.92 -20.09
N ASP A 286 6.60 -9.98 -20.52
CA ASP A 286 7.35 -11.20 -20.27
C ASP A 286 8.76 -11.04 -19.70
N THR A 287 9.45 -9.92 -19.92
CA THR A 287 10.84 -9.80 -19.46
C THR A 287 11.01 -8.69 -18.43
N ARG A 288 11.63 -9.05 -17.30
CA ARG A 288 11.88 -8.14 -16.20
C ARG A 288 13.37 -7.82 -16.12
N PHE A 289 13.68 -6.54 -16.20
CA PHE A 289 15.04 -6.02 -16.06
C PHE A 289 15.13 -5.06 -14.89
N THR A 290 16.27 -5.07 -14.25
CA THR A 290 16.63 -4.09 -13.23
C THR A 290 17.92 -3.40 -13.65
N ILE A 291 17.88 -2.08 -13.72
CA ILE A 291 19.03 -1.25 -14.02
C ILE A 291 19.51 -0.63 -12.73
N ILE A 292 20.75 -0.88 -12.40
CA ILE A 292 21.45 -0.20 -11.31
C ILE A 292 22.22 0.94 -11.95
N ASN A 293 21.87 2.19 -11.61
CA ASN A 293 22.62 3.36 -12.03
C ASN A 293 23.89 3.51 -11.18
N ASP A 294 24.83 2.61 -11.42
CA ASP A 294 26.22 2.71 -10.98
C ASP A 294 27.07 3.35 -12.08
N GLU A 295 28.39 3.46 -11.88
CA GLU A 295 29.32 4.01 -12.86
C GLU A 295 29.25 3.33 -14.24
N GLN A 296 28.73 2.11 -14.33
CA GLN A 296 28.65 1.30 -15.55
C GLN A 296 27.21 1.04 -16.03
N SER A 297 26.20 1.54 -15.32
CA SER A 297 24.75 1.27 -15.58
C SER A 297 24.49 -0.22 -15.79
N THR A 298 24.65 -1.00 -14.71
CA THR A 298 24.52 -2.47 -14.77
C THR A 298 23.08 -2.89 -15.05
N LEU A 299 22.86 -3.65 -16.12
CA LEU A 299 21.58 -4.25 -16.48
C LEU A 299 21.51 -5.69 -15.97
N LEU A 300 20.48 -5.99 -15.18
CA LEU A 300 20.24 -7.29 -14.57
C LEU A 300 18.94 -7.93 -15.09
N LYS A 301 18.99 -9.23 -15.30
CA LYS A 301 17.82 -10.08 -15.59
C LYS A 301 17.67 -11.12 -14.49
N LEU A 302 16.44 -11.33 -14.04
CA LEU A 302 16.11 -12.36 -13.05
C LEU A 302 15.86 -13.70 -13.76
N VAL A 303 16.50 -14.77 -13.26
CA VAL A 303 16.41 -16.12 -13.81
C VAL A 303 16.16 -17.10 -12.68
N THR A 304 15.16 -17.97 -12.86
CA THR A 304 14.88 -19.12 -12.00
C THR A 304 15.62 -20.36 -12.54
N THR A 305 15.83 -21.34 -11.68
CA THR A 305 16.46 -22.60 -12.06
C THR A 305 15.58 -23.75 -11.60
N HIS A 306 15.29 -24.67 -12.50
CA HIS A 306 14.60 -25.94 -12.21
C HIS A 306 15.58 -27.10 -12.39
N ARG A 307 15.17 -28.29 -11.94
CA ARG A 307 15.97 -29.52 -12.16
C ARG A 307 15.25 -30.44 -13.13
N ASP A 308 15.95 -30.92 -14.13
CA ASP A 308 15.45 -31.91 -15.06
C ASP A 308 15.42 -33.33 -14.43
N SER A 309 14.92 -34.31 -15.19
CA SER A 309 14.85 -35.73 -14.77
C SER A 309 16.20 -36.36 -14.42
N ASN A 310 17.30 -35.74 -14.86
CA ASN A 310 18.67 -36.14 -14.58
C ASN A 310 19.32 -35.30 -13.46
N ASN A 311 18.51 -34.51 -12.74
CA ASN A 311 18.94 -33.59 -11.68
C ASN A 311 19.88 -32.48 -12.19
N LYS A 312 19.89 -32.17 -13.49
CA LYS A 312 20.64 -31.08 -14.09
C LYS A 312 19.84 -29.78 -14.00
N GLU A 313 20.51 -28.69 -13.69
CA GLU A 313 19.90 -27.36 -13.63
C GLU A 313 19.56 -26.83 -15.01
N VAL A 314 18.30 -26.36 -15.14
CA VAL A 314 17.75 -25.76 -16.36
C VAL A 314 17.25 -24.36 -16.00
N PRO A 315 17.79 -23.30 -16.63
CA PRO A 315 17.35 -21.95 -16.38
C PRO A 315 16.00 -21.66 -17.05
N PHE A 316 15.16 -20.91 -16.35
CA PHE A 316 13.88 -20.41 -16.84
C PHE A 316 13.82 -18.90 -16.68
N GLU A 317 13.22 -18.24 -17.64
CA GLU A 317 12.90 -16.82 -17.51
C GLU A 317 11.65 -16.63 -16.64
N ILE A 318 11.52 -15.50 -15.97
CA ILE A 318 10.39 -15.24 -15.06
C ILE A 318 9.03 -15.40 -15.74
N HIS A 319 8.91 -15.03 -17.00
CA HIS A 319 7.68 -15.18 -17.75
C HIS A 319 7.27 -16.64 -18.05
N GLN A 320 8.20 -17.58 -17.97
CA GLN A 320 7.93 -19.01 -18.12
C GLN A 320 7.37 -19.62 -16.84
N GLU A 321 7.47 -18.89 -15.73
CA GLU A 321 6.88 -19.29 -14.45
C GLU A 321 5.37 -19.04 -14.43
N SER A 322 4.66 -19.81 -13.61
CA SER A 322 3.24 -19.58 -13.39
C SER A 322 2.95 -18.20 -12.82
N ALA A 323 1.76 -17.64 -13.07
CA ALA A 323 1.36 -16.35 -12.48
C ALA A 323 1.43 -16.36 -10.95
N GLY A 324 1.14 -17.50 -10.30
CA GLY A 324 1.26 -17.67 -8.87
C GLY A 324 2.72 -17.62 -8.39
N THR A 325 3.63 -18.27 -9.12
CA THR A 325 5.06 -18.23 -8.83
C THR A 325 5.62 -16.82 -8.98
N GLN A 326 5.22 -16.10 -10.05
CA GLN A 326 5.63 -14.71 -10.25
C GLN A 326 5.13 -13.82 -9.11
N GLN A 327 3.86 -13.96 -8.70
CA GLN A 327 3.30 -13.23 -7.58
C GLN A 327 4.01 -13.53 -6.27
N LEU A 328 4.33 -14.80 -6.01
CA LEU A 328 5.10 -15.19 -4.83
C LEU A 328 6.48 -14.50 -4.82
N LEU A 329 7.19 -14.54 -5.95
CA LEU A 329 8.49 -13.85 -6.07
C LEU A 329 8.37 -12.36 -5.77
N ASP A 330 7.32 -11.69 -6.27
CA ASP A 330 7.07 -10.28 -6.01
C ASP A 330 6.76 -9.97 -4.54
N LEU A 331 6.24 -10.93 -3.79
CA LEU A 331 5.95 -10.77 -2.36
C LEU A 331 7.14 -11.14 -1.46
N THR A 332 8.16 -11.85 -1.96
CA THR A 332 9.29 -12.31 -1.12
C THR A 332 10.08 -11.19 -0.44
N PRO A 333 10.33 -10.00 -1.06
CA PRO A 333 11.00 -8.90 -0.36
C PRO A 333 10.20 -8.40 0.84
N MET A 334 8.87 -8.26 0.69
CA MET A 334 7.98 -7.89 1.78
C MET A 334 8.00 -8.95 2.89
N MET A 335 7.91 -10.23 2.54
CA MET A 335 7.93 -11.33 3.50
C MET A 335 9.23 -11.32 4.31
N TYR A 336 10.35 -11.15 3.64
CA TYR A 336 11.64 -11.05 4.30
C TYR A 336 11.71 -9.85 5.25
N GLU A 337 11.33 -8.68 4.80
CA GLU A 337 11.26 -7.48 5.64
C GLU A 337 10.33 -7.65 6.86
N LEU A 338 9.17 -8.27 6.70
CA LEU A 338 8.24 -8.56 7.79
C LEU A 338 8.87 -9.47 8.86
N MET A 339 9.80 -10.35 8.47
CA MET A 339 10.45 -11.30 9.37
C MET A 339 11.70 -10.74 10.05
N VAL A 340 12.49 -9.92 9.35
CA VAL A 340 13.84 -9.56 9.83
C VAL A 340 14.00 -8.10 10.22
N SER A 341 13.16 -7.19 9.70
CA SER A 341 13.34 -5.75 9.90
C SER A 341 13.16 -5.38 11.37
N LYS A 342 14.14 -4.65 11.91
CA LYS A 342 14.06 -4.03 13.23
C LYS A 342 13.43 -2.63 13.20
N GLU A 343 13.22 -2.11 12.01
CA GLU A 343 12.61 -0.80 11.78
C GLU A 343 11.09 -0.91 11.64
N GLU A 344 10.41 0.19 11.88
CA GLU A 344 8.96 0.26 11.68
C GLU A 344 8.63 0.11 10.19
N ARG A 345 7.79 -0.87 9.83
CA ARG A 345 7.32 -1.13 8.47
C ARG A 345 5.81 -1.23 8.42
N VAL A 346 5.21 -0.63 7.42
CA VAL A 346 3.78 -0.74 7.10
C VAL A 346 3.65 -1.12 5.64
N PHE A 347 3.18 -2.33 5.40
CA PHE A 347 2.89 -2.82 4.05
C PHE A 347 1.41 -2.73 3.77
N VAL A 348 1.05 -2.19 2.62
CA VAL A 348 -0.30 -2.16 2.09
C VAL A 348 -0.30 -2.90 0.77
N VAL A 349 -0.99 -4.04 0.71
CA VAL A 349 -0.97 -4.95 -0.45
C VAL A 349 -2.36 -5.02 -1.06
N ASP A 350 -2.50 -4.60 -2.30
CA ASP A 350 -3.76 -4.77 -3.04
C ASP A 350 -3.82 -6.19 -3.61
N GLU A 351 -4.85 -6.96 -3.21
CA GLU A 351 -5.10 -8.35 -3.63
C GLU A 351 -3.94 -9.32 -3.31
N VAL A 352 -3.59 -9.49 -2.04
CA VAL A 352 -2.48 -10.37 -1.61
C VAL A 352 -2.61 -11.82 -2.12
N GLY A 353 -3.83 -12.35 -2.24
CA GLY A 353 -4.10 -13.71 -2.71
C GLY A 353 -4.17 -13.86 -4.24
N ARG A 354 -4.02 -12.77 -5.00
CA ARG A 354 -4.16 -12.82 -6.46
C ARG A 354 -3.19 -13.86 -7.05
N SER A 355 -3.74 -14.78 -7.82
CA SER A 355 -2.99 -15.88 -8.48
C SER A 355 -2.28 -16.85 -7.53
N LEU A 356 -2.31 -16.66 -6.22
CA LEU A 356 -1.75 -17.59 -5.25
C LEU A 356 -2.76 -18.71 -4.95
N HIS A 357 -2.25 -19.88 -4.60
CA HIS A 357 -3.08 -20.90 -4.00
C HIS A 357 -3.60 -20.44 -2.62
N PRO A 358 -4.89 -20.63 -2.26
CA PRO A 358 -5.45 -20.12 -1.00
C PRO A 358 -4.68 -20.53 0.25
N HIS A 359 -4.13 -21.75 0.31
CA HIS A 359 -3.27 -22.19 1.41
C HIS A 359 -1.99 -21.37 1.51
N LEU A 360 -1.40 -20.99 0.38
CA LEU A 360 -0.20 -20.16 0.38
C LEU A 360 -0.50 -18.75 0.88
N ALA A 361 -1.60 -18.14 0.41
CA ALA A 361 -2.05 -16.83 0.91
C ALA A 361 -2.30 -16.85 2.44
N ARG A 362 -2.94 -17.91 2.94
CA ARG A 362 -3.13 -18.11 4.39
C ARG A 362 -1.78 -18.24 5.11
N HIS A 363 -0.88 -19.04 4.58
CA HIS A 363 0.43 -19.26 5.20
C HIS A 363 1.30 -18.00 5.28
N LEU A 364 1.18 -17.09 4.30
CA LEU A 364 1.82 -15.77 4.33
C LEU A 364 1.33 -14.92 5.52
N VAL A 365 0.01 -14.95 5.77
CA VAL A 365 -0.59 -14.23 6.89
C VAL A 365 -0.18 -14.88 8.22
N GLU A 366 -0.22 -16.20 8.32
CA GLU A 366 0.23 -16.95 9.49
C GLU A 366 1.70 -16.65 9.83
N LEU A 367 2.57 -16.63 8.81
CA LEU A 367 3.98 -16.31 8.99
C LEU A 367 4.19 -14.89 9.56
N HIS A 368 3.42 -13.90 9.08
CA HIS A 368 3.47 -12.55 9.62
C HIS A 368 2.97 -12.47 11.06
N LEU A 369 1.94 -13.25 11.41
CA LEU A 369 1.29 -13.24 12.72
C LEU A 369 1.93 -14.20 13.73
N ASP A 370 2.84 -15.08 13.30
CA ASP A 370 3.50 -16.05 14.17
C ASP A 370 4.17 -15.36 15.37
N SER A 371 3.97 -15.97 16.52
CA SER A 371 4.50 -15.50 17.80
C SER A 371 6.03 -15.38 17.84
N ALA A 372 6.75 -16.19 17.07
CA ALA A 372 8.20 -16.13 16.97
C ALA A 372 8.70 -14.79 16.39
N HIS A 373 7.89 -14.17 15.53
CA HIS A 373 8.23 -12.91 14.83
C HIS A 373 7.56 -11.67 15.44
N GLN A 374 6.85 -11.79 16.57
CA GLN A 374 6.10 -10.68 17.21
C GLN A 374 6.95 -9.47 17.61
N LYS A 375 8.24 -9.63 17.73
CA LYS A 375 9.15 -8.53 18.11
C LYS A 375 9.36 -7.51 16.99
N GLN A 376 8.99 -7.85 15.77
CA GLN A 376 9.19 -6.97 14.62
C GLN A 376 8.12 -5.86 14.58
N PRO A 377 8.52 -4.59 14.44
CA PRO A 377 7.58 -3.47 14.41
C PRO A 377 6.95 -3.31 13.01
N SER A 378 6.11 -4.25 12.60
CA SER A 378 5.51 -4.29 11.27
C SER A 378 3.99 -4.39 11.30
N GLN A 379 3.35 -3.81 10.27
CA GLN A 379 1.93 -3.95 9.96
C GLN A 379 1.76 -4.43 8.52
N LEU A 380 0.81 -5.31 8.29
CA LEU A 380 0.37 -5.75 6.98
C LEU A 380 -1.13 -5.46 6.83
N ILE A 381 -1.47 -4.62 5.87
CA ILE A 381 -2.84 -4.28 5.50
C ILE A 381 -3.05 -4.83 4.09
N THR A 382 -4.08 -5.63 3.90
CA THR A 382 -4.33 -6.20 2.57
C THR A 382 -5.78 -6.09 2.15
N THR A 383 -6.00 -5.86 0.87
CA THR A 383 -7.30 -6.15 0.26
C THR A 383 -7.28 -7.59 -0.26
N THR A 384 -8.40 -8.27 -0.21
CA THR A 384 -8.45 -9.66 -0.63
C THR A 384 -9.85 -10.12 -1.03
N HIS A 385 -9.91 -11.16 -1.84
CA HIS A 385 -11.08 -12.00 -2.09
C HIS A 385 -10.93 -13.41 -1.48
N GLU A 386 -9.80 -13.66 -0.81
CA GLU A 386 -9.48 -14.96 -0.23
C GLU A 386 -10.34 -15.26 0.99
N THR A 387 -11.41 -16.01 0.78
CA THR A 387 -12.36 -16.37 1.82
C THR A 387 -11.76 -17.28 2.91
N ASN A 388 -10.68 -18.01 2.60
CA ASN A 388 -9.96 -18.86 3.57
C ASN A 388 -9.27 -18.07 4.71
N LEU A 389 -9.18 -16.74 4.58
CA LEU A 389 -8.71 -15.87 5.66
C LEU A 389 -9.87 -15.40 6.57
N LEU A 390 -11.14 -15.63 6.20
CA LEU A 390 -12.31 -15.33 7.03
C LEU A 390 -12.51 -16.42 8.10
N ASP A 391 -11.59 -16.48 9.02
CA ASP A 391 -11.51 -17.52 10.04
C ASP A 391 -11.09 -16.90 11.38
N LEU A 392 -11.91 -17.05 12.41
CA LEU A 392 -11.64 -16.51 13.75
C LEU A 392 -10.59 -17.34 14.53
N ASP A 393 -10.24 -18.54 14.03
CA ASP A 393 -9.07 -19.27 14.53
C ASP A 393 -7.77 -18.66 14.00
N LEU A 394 -7.84 -17.87 12.90
CA LEU A 394 -6.71 -17.16 12.34
C LEU A 394 -6.70 -15.68 12.70
N LEU A 395 -7.82 -14.99 12.61
CA LEU A 395 -7.91 -13.53 12.73
C LEU A 395 -8.81 -13.08 13.87
N ARG A 396 -8.54 -11.88 14.35
CA ARG A 396 -9.43 -11.14 15.26
C ARG A 396 -10.57 -10.51 14.47
N ARG A 397 -11.72 -10.29 15.10
CA ARG A 397 -12.85 -9.60 14.47
C ARG A 397 -12.50 -8.17 14.03
N ASP A 398 -11.66 -7.46 14.79
CA ASP A 398 -11.20 -6.10 14.49
C ASP A 398 -10.05 -6.03 13.47
N GLU A 399 -9.58 -7.19 12.97
CA GLU A 399 -8.66 -7.31 11.84
C GLU A 399 -9.40 -7.51 10.50
N ILE A 400 -10.69 -7.86 10.55
CA ILE A 400 -11.52 -8.13 9.37
C ILE A 400 -12.39 -6.90 9.08
N TRP A 401 -12.21 -6.33 7.91
CA TRP A 401 -12.92 -5.16 7.42
C TRP A 401 -13.69 -5.48 6.15
N PHE A 402 -14.82 -4.82 5.98
CA PHE A 402 -15.66 -4.93 4.81
C PHE A 402 -15.79 -3.57 4.12
N VAL A 403 -15.82 -3.61 2.78
CA VAL A 403 -16.20 -2.46 1.96
C VAL A 403 -17.42 -2.83 1.12
N GLU A 404 -18.41 -1.96 1.13
CA GLU A 404 -19.66 -2.16 0.42
C GLU A 404 -20.04 -0.89 -0.34
N LYS A 405 -20.57 -1.09 -1.54
CA LYS A 405 -21.05 0.02 -2.36
C LYS A 405 -22.50 0.30 -2.06
N GLN A 406 -22.78 1.51 -1.59
CA GLN A 406 -24.12 1.99 -1.32
C GLN A 406 -24.91 2.24 -2.63
N PRO A 407 -26.25 2.29 -2.59
CA PRO A 407 -27.09 2.54 -3.78
C PRO A 407 -26.71 3.81 -4.55
N GLU A 408 -26.29 4.87 -3.85
CA GLU A 408 -25.80 6.13 -4.43
C GLU A 408 -24.35 6.05 -4.94
N GLY A 409 -23.72 4.86 -4.87
CA GLY A 409 -22.40 4.56 -5.40
C GLY A 409 -21.25 4.95 -4.49
N ALA A 410 -21.48 5.47 -3.30
CA ALA A 410 -20.47 5.68 -2.29
C ALA A 410 -19.98 4.33 -1.70
N THR A 411 -18.72 4.28 -1.29
CA THR A 411 -18.16 3.13 -0.56
C THR A 411 -18.22 3.38 0.93
N ASP A 412 -18.85 2.45 1.66
CA ASP A 412 -18.78 2.36 3.11
C ASP A 412 -17.68 1.36 3.54
N ILE A 413 -17.07 1.65 4.70
CA ILE A 413 -16.06 0.77 5.33
C ILE A 413 -16.53 0.49 6.76
N TYR A 414 -16.55 -0.79 7.16
CA TYR A 414 -16.92 -1.20 8.51
C TYR A 414 -16.20 -2.49 8.92
N SER A 415 -16.10 -2.75 10.22
CA SER A 415 -15.39 -3.90 10.77
C SER A 415 -16.34 -5.05 11.09
N LEU A 416 -15.88 -6.29 10.97
CA LEU A 416 -16.60 -7.46 11.51
C LEU A 416 -16.84 -7.33 13.01
N HIS A 417 -15.97 -6.61 13.72
CA HIS A 417 -16.14 -6.32 15.14
C HIS A 417 -17.48 -5.63 15.46
N ASP A 418 -18.01 -4.80 14.56
CA ASP A 418 -19.28 -4.08 14.77
C ASP A 418 -20.49 -5.02 14.85
N PHE A 419 -20.40 -6.19 14.20
CA PHE A 419 -21.44 -7.23 14.23
C PHE A 419 -21.34 -8.16 15.46
N LYS A 420 -20.21 -8.17 16.15
CA LYS A 420 -19.95 -9.00 17.35
C LYS A 420 -20.33 -10.48 17.19
N PRO A 421 -19.96 -11.16 16.09
CA PRO A 421 -20.25 -12.59 15.98
C PRO A 421 -19.58 -13.34 17.12
N ARG A 422 -20.16 -14.46 17.54
CA ARG A 422 -19.53 -15.34 18.53
C ARG A 422 -18.29 -16.00 17.92
N TYR A 423 -17.30 -16.34 18.74
CA TYR A 423 -16.04 -16.95 18.26
C TYR A 423 -16.22 -18.35 17.67
N ASP A 424 -17.26 -19.08 18.09
CA ASP A 424 -17.63 -20.40 17.56
C ASP A 424 -18.45 -20.33 16.26
N LYS A 425 -18.61 -19.16 15.68
CA LYS A 425 -19.34 -18.96 14.42
C LYS A 425 -18.44 -19.18 13.22
N ASP A 426 -18.99 -19.88 12.25
CA ASP A 426 -18.44 -19.94 10.89
C ASP A 426 -18.69 -18.61 10.16
N VAL A 427 -17.71 -17.69 10.31
CA VAL A 427 -17.77 -16.35 9.75
C VAL A 427 -17.78 -16.40 8.23
N LEU A 428 -17.09 -17.35 7.62
CA LEU A 428 -17.08 -17.55 6.17
C LEU A 428 -18.49 -17.88 5.66
N LYS A 429 -19.16 -18.83 6.31
CA LYS A 429 -20.54 -19.19 5.95
C LYS A 429 -21.50 -18.02 6.09
N ASP A 430 -21.42 -17.29 7.20
CA ASP A 430 -22.27 -16.12 7.45
C ASP A 430 -21.99 -15.01 6.42
N TYR A 431 -20.72 -14.77 6.03
CA TYR A 431 -20.35 -13.82 4.98
C TYR A 431 -20.94 -14.23 3.62
N LEU A 432 -20.77 -15.47 3.20
CA LEU A 432 -21.29 -15.98 1.93
C LEU A 432 -22.84 -15.94 1.87
N GLN A 433 -23.51 -15.95 3.02
CA GLN A 433 -24.97 -15.74 3.14
C GLN A 433 -25.37 -14.26 3.14
N GLY A 434 -24.42 -13.33 3.07
CA GLY A 434 -24.68 -11.89 3.07
C GLY A 434 -25.00 -11.27 4.41
N ARG A 435 -24.78 -11.98 5.54
CA ARG A 435 -25.12 -11.46 6.89
C ARG A 435 -24.29 -10.23 7.28
N TYR A 436 -23.11 -10.09 6.71
CA TYR A 436 -22.21 -8.96 6.95
C TYR A 436 -22.18 -7.98 5.78
N GLY A 437 -23.05 -8.12 4.77
CA GLY A 437 -23.00 -7.33 3.55
C GLY A 437 -21.74 -7.63 2.72
N ALA A 438 -21.32 -6.67 1.93
CA ALA A 438 -20.07 -6.70 1.15
C ALA A 438 -19.94 -7.87 0.15
N ILE A 439 -21.04 -8.54 -0.20
CA ILE A 439 -21.11 -9.58 -1.22
C ILE A 439 -21.70 -9.02 -2.52
N PRO A 440 -21.39 -9.62 -3.69
CA PRO A 440 -22.00 -9.18 -4.94
C PRO A 440 -23.49 -9.53 -4.99
N PHE A 441 -24.31 -8.56 -5.37
CA PHE A 441 -25.70 -8.82 -5.75
C PHE A 441 -25.72 -9.46 -7.14
N LEU A 442 -25.93 -10.75 -7.20
CA LEU A 442 -26.07 -11.47 -8.45
C LEU A 442 -27.52 -11.37 -8.90
N GLY A 443 -27.79 -10.67 -10.03
CA GLY A 443 -29.07 -10.69 -10.70
C GLY A 443 -29.36 -12.05 -11.32
N ASP A 444 -30.57 -12.27 -11.83
CA ASP A 444 -30.95 -13.48 -12.54
C ASP A 444 -30.28 -13.54 -13.93
N PHE A 445 -29.06 -14.07 -13.96
CA PHE A 445 -28.32 -14.27 -15.22
C PHE A 445 -29.03 -15.22 -16.19
N LEU A 446 -29.87 -16.13 -15.72
CA LEU A 446 -30.60 -17.05 -16.57
C LEU A 446 -31.68 -16.33 -17.40
N SER A 447 -32.22 -15.23 -16.88
CA SER A 447 -33.17 -14.38 -17.62
C SER A 447 -32.51 -13.57 -18.75
N LEU A 448 -31.16 -13.43 -18.72
CA LEU A 448 -30.37 -12.69 -19.71
C LEU A 448 -29.89 -13.59 -20.86
N ALA A 449 -30.11 -14.90 -20.79
CA ALA A 449 -29.77 -15.80 -21.90
C ALA A 449 -30.52 -15.32 -23.16
N PRO A 450 -29.88 -15.19 -24.34
CA PRO A 450 -30.57 -14.83 -25.57
C PRO A 450 -31.72 -15.80 -25.79
N LYS A 451 -32.94 -15.29 -25.79
CA LYS A 451 -34.06 -16.09 -26.24
C LYS A 451 -33.76 -16.47 -27.69
N ASP A 452 -33.68 -17.78 -27.97
CA ASP A 452 -33.41 -18.30 -29.30
C ASP A 452 -34.38 -17.66 -30.33
N THR A 453 -33.92 -16.61 -30.99
CA THR A 453 -34.60 -15.94 -32.09
C THR A 453 -34.16 -16.50 -33.45
N ASN A 454 -33.83 -17.78 -33.58
CA ASN A 454 -33.66 -18.40 -34.89
C ASN A 454 -33.64 -19.94 -34.86
N LYS A 455 -34.83 -20.53 -34.68
CA LYS A 455 -35.10 -21.82 -35.33
C LYS A 455 -35.68 -21.55 -36.71
N SER A 456 -34.88 -21.08 -37.63
CA SER A 456 -35.18 -21.19 -39.06
C SER A 456 -34.04 -20.60 -39.86
N ARG A 457 -33.14 -21.44 -40.34
CA ARG A 457 -32.36 -21.32 -41.59
C ARG A 457 -31.10 -22.20 -41.55
N PHE A 458 -31.29 -23.49 -41.53
CA PHE A 458 -30.35 -24.42 -42.15
C PHE A 458 -31.18 -25.60 -42.66
N THR A 459 -31.70 -25.48 -43.89
CA THR A 459 -32.00 -26.63 -44.75
C THR A 459 -30.71 -26.93 -45.50
N PRO A 460 -30.13 -28.11 -45.38
CA PRO A 460 -29.05 -28.55 -46.25
C PRO A 460 -29.62 -28.85 -47.62
N SER A 461 -29.11 -28.25 -48.66
CA SER A 461 -29.22 -28.68 -50.06
C SER A 461 -28.11 -29.64 -50.38
#